data_c2c56fcc3b924425809c7c4664637c00
#
_entry.id   c2c56fcc3b924425809c7c4664637c00
#
_cell.length_a   1.000
_cell.length_b   1.000
_cell.length_c   1.000
_cell.angle_alpha   90.00
_cell.angle_beta   90.00
_cell.angle_gamma   90.00
#
_symmetry.space_group_name_H-M   'P 1'
#
loop_
_entity.id
_entity.type
_entity.pdbx_description
1 polymer ?
#
loop_
_entity_poly.entity_id
_entity_poly.type
_entity_poly.pdbx_seq_one_letter_code
_entity_poly.pdbx_strand_id
1 'polypeptide(L)'
;MRIQHNIMAMNAYRNYANNTSSLSKNLEKLSSGYKINRAGDDAAGLAISEKMRAQITGLDKAQDNAKDGISLVQTAEGALTEVHDMLNRMYELAEQSANGTFEDGTDRKQLQKEVDQLKSEINRIADSANFNGIKLLDGSMSATAVTKLSGSATASKAGVNVSIMADSVIDSAGKRTDLEFKLAVASSNSTGVKVKKDGTVTITVAYKDKDGHTAADIQALLAKAVAVDTGVSDDMLSAVRNATVTGTGVSVPTKSSATATWTTLAATKNTTTPNNGKPLTLQIGDTSDSFNQLRVGIRDCHVDALDLTDMKIGDQDSAAKALDKIKSAINYVSDVRGTLGATQNRLDHTINNLSVMQENIQDAESTIRDTDVADEMMAYTKNNILIQSAQAMLAQANQVPQGVLQLLQ
;
A
#
# COMPACT_ATOMS: atom_id res chain seq x y z
N MET A 1 35.25 19.42 -75.91
CA MET A 1 33.98 19.07 -75.24
C MET A 1 33.63 17.63 -75.57
N ARG A 2 33.23 16.83 -74.55
CA ARG A 2 32.78 15.45 -74.79
C ARG A 2 31.26 15.47 -74.94
N ILE A 3 30.76 15.23 -76.14
CA ILE A 3 29.30 15.31 -76.48
C ILE A 3 28.52 14.11 -75.95
N GLN A 4 29.20 12.97 -75.76
CA GLN A 4 28.51 11.74 -75.24
C GLN A 4 28.22 11.76 -73.74
N HIS A 5 28.90 12.58 -72.94
CA HIS A 5 28.67 12.65 -71.49
C HIS A 5 28.64 14.13 -71.04
N ASN A 6 27.42 14.60 -70.73
CA ASN A 6 27.23 15.95 -70.19
C ASN A 6 27.42 15.93 -68.65
N ILE A 7 28.70 16.08 -68.21
CA ILE A 7 29.12 16.08 -66.81
C ILE A 7 28.44 17.20 -66.02
N MET A 8 28.17 18.37 -66.66
CA MET A 8 27.48 19.47 -65.99
C MET A 8 26.02 19.13 -65.68
N ALA A 9 25.30 18.49 -66.63
CA ALA A 9 23.93 18.01 -66.41
C ALA A 9 23.88 16.90 -65.35
N MET A 10 24.83 15.96 -65.34
CA MET A 10 24.95 14.90 -64.35
C MET A 10 25.16 15.44 -62.92
N ASN A 11 26.03 16.47 -62.81
CA ASN A 11 26.25 17.12 -61.51
C ASN A 11 25.01 17.89 -61.04
N ALA A 12 24.36 18.65 -61.95
CA ALA A 12 23.10 19.33 -61.63
C ALA A 12 21.98 18.35 -61.23
N TYR A 13 21.85 17.21 -61.94
CA TYR A 13 20.88 16.18 -61.58
C TYR A 13 21.16 15.54 -60.22
N ARG A 14 22.44 15.25 -59.90
CA ARG A 14 22.80 14.69 -58.59
C ARG A 14 22.49 15.69 -57.49
N ASN A 15 22.76 16.98 -57.65
CA ASN A 15 22.41 18.02 -56.69
C ASN A 15 20.88 18.15 -56.55
N TYR A 16 20.12 18.07 -57.65
CA TYR A 16 18.68 18.07 -57.65
C TYR A 16 18.14 16.88 -56.86
N ALA A 17 18.63 15.66 -57.11
CA ALA A 17 18.21 14.45 -56.40
C ALA A 17 18.51 14.52 -54.90
N ASN A 18 19.69 15.02 -54.50
CA ASN A 18 20.06 15.21 -53.11
C ASN A 18 19.16 16.24 -52.42
N ASN A 19 18.87 17.37 -53.06
CA ASN A 19 17.99 18.40 -52.50
C ASN A 19 16.58 17.93 -52.39
N THR A 20 16.05 17.12 -53.36
CA THR A 20 14.72 16.51 -53.28
C THR A 20 14.63 15.51 -52.14
N SER A 21 15.67 14.70 -51.92
CA SER A 21 15.73 13.77 -50.79
C SER A 21 15.75 14.52 -49.45
N SER A 22 16.51 15.59 -49.37
CA SER A 22 16.55 16.45 -48.15
C SER A 22 15.21 17.14 -47.91
N LEU A 23 14.54 17.65 -48.95
CA LEU A 23 13.20 18.24 -48.85
C LEU A 23 12.18 17.24 -48.33
N SER A 24 12.21 16.00 -48.84
CA SER A 24 11.31 14.92 -48.39
C SER A 24 11.52 14.60 -46.91
N LYS A 25 12.78 14.61 -46.43
CA LYS A 25 13.08 14.40 -45.00
C LYS A 25 12.57 15.56 -44.14
N ASN A 26 12.75 16.81 -44.57
CA ASN A 26 12.24 17.97 -43.84
C ASN A 26 10.70 17.95 -43.79
N LEU A 27 10.04 17.53 -44.86
CA LEU A 27 8.60 17.34 -44.91
C LEU A 27 8.13 16.23 -43.96
N GLU A 28 8.85 15.11 -43.88
CA GLU A 28 8.59 14.02 -42.96
C GLU A 28 8.65 14.51 -41.50
N LYS A 29 9.70 15.28 -41.14
CA LYS A 29 9.87 15.85 -39.78
C LYS A 29 8.82 16.90 -39.44
N LEU A 30 8.51 17.81 -40.37
CA LEU A 30 7.46 18.81 -40.18
C LEU A 30 6.08 18.20 -40.04
N SER A 31 5.78 17.14 -40.81
CA SER A 31 4.50 16.45 -40.75
C SER A 31 4.31 15.61 -39.51
N SER A 32 5.39 15.01 -38.99
CA SER A 32 5.35 14.20 -37.77
C SER A 32 5.51 15.04 -36.52
N GLY A 33 6.16 16.21 -36.60
CA GLY A 33 6.58 17.00 -35.44
C GLY A 33 7.84 16.45 -34.75
N TYR A 34 8.40 15.33 -35.24
CA TYR A 34 9.55 14.67 -34.62
C TYR A 34 10.82 14.84 -35.44
N LYS A 35 11.92 15.12 -34.77
CA LYS A 35 13.28 15.16 -35.32
C LYS A 35 13.77 13.75 -35.70
N ILE A 36 13.39 12.75 -34.88
CA ILE A 36 13.78 11.35 -35.03
C ILE A 36 12.53 10.56 -35.40
N ASN A 37 12.38 10.18 -36.68
CA ASN A 37 11.25 9.40 -37.17
C ASN A 37 11.63 7.93 -37.38
N ARG A 38 12.88 7.65 -37.71
CA ARG A 38 13.37 6.30 -38.00
C ARG A 38 14.64 5.98 -37.25
N ALA A 39 14.87 4.72 -36.97
CA ALA A 39 16.10 4.25 -36.35
C ALA A 39 17.38 4.68 -37.11
N GLY A 40 17.26 4.91 -38.42
CA GLY A 40 18.35 5.39 -39.27
C GLY A 40 18.70 6.88 -39.07
N ASP A 41 17.83 7.67 -38.47
CA ASP A 41 18.10 9.09 -38.17
C ASP A 41 19.00 9.24 -36.95
N ASP A 42 18.64 8.57 -35.86
CA ASP A 42 19.44 8.46 -34.63
C ASP A 42 18.96 7.24 -33.82
N ALA A 43 19.72 6.15 -33.90
CA ALA A 43 19.38 4.90 -33.21
C ALA A 43 19.49 5.02 -31.67
N ALA A 44 20.46 5.81 -31.17
CA ALA A 44 20.65 6.00 -29.76
C ALA A 44 19.56 6.90 -29.17
N GLY A 45 19.27 8.03 -29.82
CA GLY A 45 18.21 8.95 -29.41
C GLY A 45 16.84 8.27 -29.45
N LEU A 46 16.55 7.45 -30.48
CA LEU A 46 15.30 6.69 -30.55
C LEU A 46 15.17 5.70 -29.38
N ALA A 47 16.23 4.93 -29.09
CA ALA A 47 16.18 3.94 -28.00
C ALA A 47 15.97 4.62 -26.62
N ILE A 48 16.58 5.77 -26.40
CA ILE A 48 16.41 6.54 -25.15
C ILE A 48 14.98 7.10 -25.09
N SER A 49 14.46 7.70 -26.17
CA SER A 49 13.12 8.26 -26.24
C SER A 49 12.04 7.18 -26.02
N GLU A 50 12.17 5.99 -26.64
CA GLU A 50 11.23 4.89 -26.40
C GLU A 50 11.25 4.38 -24.95
N LYS A 51 12.44 4.36 -24.31
CA LYS A 51 12.56 4.05 -22.88
C LYS A 51 11.86 5.11 -22.01
N MET A 52 12.07 6.39 -22.30
CA MET A 52 11.42 7.50 -21.59
C MET A 52 9.89 7.46 -21.78
N ARG A 53 9.39 7.16 -22.97
CA ARG A 53 7.95 6.99 -23.24
C ARG A 53 7.36 5.83 -22.46
N ALA A 54 8.07 4.71 -22.37
CA ALA A 54 7.64 3.60 -21.51
C ALA A 54 7.57 4.01 -20.05
N GLN A 55 8.54 4.82 -19.56
CA GLN A 55 8.52 5.37 -18.21
C GLN A 55 7.37 6.34 -18.00
N ILE A 56 7.11 7.28 -18.92
CA ILE A 56 5.97 8.20 -18.86
C ILE A 56 4.65 7.43 -18.73
N THR A 57 4.46 6.41 -19.58
CA THR A 57 3.26 5.56 -19.50
C THR A 57 3.16 4.79 -18.19
N GLY A 58 4.31 4.32 -17.67
CA GLY A 58 4.39 3.63 -16.37
C GLY A 58 4.02 4.57 -15.22
N LEU A 59 4.52 5.80 -15.22
CA LEU A 59 4.22 6.82 -14.20
C LEU A 59 2.77 7.28 -14.25
N ASP A 60 2.18 7.39 -15.47
CA ASP A 60 0.77 7.71 -15.64
C ASP A 60 -0.12 6.62 -14.99
N LYS A 61 0.18 5.35 -15.27
CA LYS A 61 -0.53 4.24 -14.63
C LYS A 61 -0.29 4.14 -13.13
N ALA A 62 0.89 4.51 -12.64
CA ALA A 62 1.19 4.58 -11.21
C ALA A 62 0.35 5.66 -10.51
N GLN A 63 0.14 6.81 -11.16
CA GLN A 63 -0.78 7.85 -10.66
C GLN A 63 -2.22 7.37 -10.61
N ASP A 64 -2.70 6.68 -11.67
CA ASP A 64 -4.04 6.09 -11.67
C ASP A 64 -4.21 5.08 -10.52
N ASN A 65 -3.24 4.17 -10.35
CA ASN A 65 -3.23 3.21 -9.25
C ASN A 65 -3.25 3.88 -7.86
N ALA A 66 -2.56 5.01 -7.71
CA ALA A 66 -2.58 5.78 -6.47
C ALA A 66 -3.95 6.42 -6.21
N LYS A 67 -4.63 6.93 -7.25
CA LYS A 67 -6.01 7.46 -7.16
C LYS A 67 -7.01 6.36 -6.81
N ASP A 68 -6.86 5.17 -7.38
CA ASP A 68 -7.67 4.00 -7.01
C ASP A 68 -7.45 3.62 -5.55
N GLY A 69 -6.20 3.70 -5.07
CA GLY A 69 -5.88 3.51 -3.67
C GLY A 69 -6.55 4.53 -2.75
N ILE A 70 -6.60 5.81 -3.14
CA ILE A 70 -7.32 6.85 -2.40
C ILE A 70 -8.82 6.54 -2.35
N SER A 71 -9.42 6.14 -3.47
CA SER A 71 -10.84 5.79 -3.54
C SER A 71 -11.19 4.61 -2.64
N LEU A 72 -10.30 3.61 -2.56
CA LEU A 72 -10.43 2.47 -1.65
C LEU A 72 -10.39 2.92 -0.19
N VAL A 73 -9.41 3.77 0.17
CA VAL A 73 -9.26 4.31 1.54
C VAL A 73 -10.49 5.12 1.93
N GLN A 74 -11.00 5.98 1.06
CA GLN A 74 -12.20 6.77 1.31
C GLN A 74 -13.44 5.91 1.49
N THR A 75 -13.58 4.81 0.73
CA THR A 75 -14.67 3.85 0.91
C THR A 75 -14.61 3.19 2.28
N ALA A 76 -13.42 2.79 2.71
CA ALA A 76 -13.21 2.21 4.04
C ALA A 76 -13.48 3.24 5.16
N GLU A 77 -13.04 4.47 4.99
CA GLU A 77 -13.27 5.55 5.96
C GLU A 77 -14.74 5.89 6.12
N GLY A 78 -15.50 5.91 5.01
CA GLY A 78 -16.95 6.11 5.07
C GLY A 78 -17.64 5.04 5.91
N ALA A 79 -17.30 3.75 5.71
CA ALA A 79 -17.86 2.67 6.51
C ALA A 79 -17.41 2.75 7.99
N LEU A 80 -16.16 3.15 8.27
CA LEU A 80 -15.67 3.33 9.64
C LEU A 80 -16.33 4.51 10.36
N THR A 81 -16.79 5.51 9.63
CA THR A 81 -17.54 6.64 10.21
C THR A 81 -18.86 6.14 10.79
N GLU A 82 -19.60 5.31 10.02
CA GLU A 82 -20.84 4.70 10.51
C GLU A 82 -20.61 3.80 11.72
N VAL A 83 -19.52 3.00 11.72
CA VAL A 83 -19.14 2.18 12.88
C VAL A 83 -18.85 3.07 14.09
N HIS A 84 -18.14 4.16 13.90
CA HIS A 84 -17.82 5.11 14.97
C HIS A 84 -19.09 5.74 15.59
N ASP A 85 -20.04 6.13 14.76
CA ASP A 85 -21.31 6.71 15.22
C ASP A 85 -22.16 5.69 15.99
N MET A 86 -22.17 4.42 15.54
CA MET A 86 -22.80 3.34 16.30
C MET A 86 -22.11 3.08 17.64
N LEU A 87 -20.79 3.13 17.71
CA LEU A 87 -20.06 3.01 18.98
C LEU A 87 -20.38 4.17 19.94
N ASN A 88 -20.49 5.39 19.44
CA ASN A 88 -20.92 6.54 20.22
C ASN A 88 -22.35 6.34 20.76
N ARG A 89 -23.25 5.83 19.93
CA ARG A 89 -24.62 5.50 20.36
C ARG A 89 -24.63 4.40 21.43
N MET A 90 -23.80 3.37 21.28
CA MET A 90 -23.63 2.33 22.29
C MET A 90 -23.08 2.89 23.60
N TYR A 91 -22.17 3.89 23.52
CA TYR A 91 -21.65 4.59 24.69
C TYR A 91 -22.74 5.35 25.47
N GLU A 92 -23.58 6.10 24.74
CA GLU A 92 -24.74 6.77 25.34
C GLU A 92 -25.67 5.81 26.07
N LEU A 93 -26.01 4.69 25.41
CA LEU A 93 -26.89 3.65 25.99
C LEU A 93 -26.26 2.99 27.23
N ALA A 94 -24.95 2.77 27.20
CA ALA A 94 -24.23 2.22 28.35
C ALA A 94 -24.18 3.21 29.52
N GLU A 95 -23.96 4.49 29.25
CA GLU A 95 -23.99 5.56 30.26
C GLU A 95 -25.39 5.70 30.88
N GLN A 96 -26.44 5.65 30.04
CA GLN A 96 -27.81 5.65 30.48
C GLN A 96 -28.12 4.44 31.37
N SER A 97 -27.67 3.24 30.97
CA SER A 97 -27.86 2.01 31.73
C SER A 97 -27.06 1.99 33.06
N ALA A 98 -25.89 2.65 33.11
CA ALA A 98 -25.10 2.77 34.34
C ALA A 98 -25.76 3.66 35.39
N ASN A 99 -26.72 4.51 34.99
CA ASN A 99 -27.44 5.36 35.92
C ASN A 99 -28.40 4.53 36.81
N GLY A 100 -28.33 4.76 38.13
CA GLY A 100 -29.13 4.05 39.14
C GLY A 100 -30.64 4.30 39.09
N THR A 101 -31.15 5.18 38.22
CA THR A 101 -32.57 5.49 38.08
C THR A 101 -33.34 4.53 37.20
N PHE A 102 -32.65 3.60 36.48
CA PHE A 102 -33.24 2.64 35.57
C PHE A 102 -33.44 1.26 36.24
N GLU A 103 -34.54 0.60 35.92
CA GLU A 103 -34.87 -0.72 36.44
C GLU A 103 -34.22 -1.84 35.63
N ASP A 104 -33.62 -2.84 36.31
CA ASP A 104 -32.93 -3.98 35.67
C ASP A 104 -33.90 -4.86 34.87
N GLY A 105 -35.14 -5.00 35.34
CA GLY A 105 -36.15 -5.91 34.82
C GLY A 105 -36.71 -5.49 33.45
N THR A 106 -36.86 -4.19 33.23
CA THR A 106 -37.60 -3.64 32.08
C THR A 106 -36.76 -2.69 31.26
N ASP A 107 -36.24 -1.63 31.88
CA ASP A 107 -35.60 -0.54 31.15
C ASP A 107 -34.26 -0.96 30.55
N ARG A 108 -33.35 -1.50 31.38
CA ARG A 108 -32.03 -1.95 30.95
C ARG A 108 -32.11 -3.08 29.91
N LYS A 109 -33.15 -3.93 29.97
CA LYS A 109 -33.37 -4.95 28.93
C LYS A 109 -33.72 -4.36 27.57
N GLN A 110 -34.43 -3.22 27.52
CA GLN A 110 -34.72 -2.58 26.25
C GLN A 110 -33.44 -1.89 25.67
N LEU A 111 -32.67 -1.25 26.56
CA LEU A 111 -31.37 -0.69 26.18
C LEU A 111 -30.42 -1.79 25.66
N GLN A 112 -30.39 -2.97 26.32
CA GLN A 112 -29.59 -4.12 25.87
C GLN A 112 -30.00 -4.60 24.47
N LYS A 113 -31.28 -4.63 24.15
CA LYS A 113 -31.77 -5.04 22.81
C LYS A 113 -31.26 -4.05 21.74
N GLU A 114 -31.25 -2.73 22.00
CA GLU A 114 -30.74 -1.76 21.08
C GLU A 114 -29.21 -1.96 20.87
N VAL A 115 -28.47 -2.21 21.94
CA VAL A 115 -27.03 -2.52 21.85
C VAL A 115 -26.76 -3.79 21.03
N ASP A 116 -27.59 -4.84 21.21
CA ASP A 116 -27.45 -6.09 20.45
C ASP A 116 -27.74 -5.88 18.95
N GLN A 117 -28.68 -5.00 18.61
CA GLN A 117 -28.94 -4.62 17.23
C GLN A 117 -27.78 -3.80 16.63
N LEU A 118 -27.23 -2.85 17.39
CA LEU A 118 -26.06 -2.07 16.97
C LEU A 118 -24.83 -2.96 16.73
N LYS A 119 -24.60 -3.95 17.61
CA LYS A 119 -23.54 -4.97 17.39
C LYS A 119 -23.76 -5.76 16.09
N SER A 120 -24.99 -6.16 15.83
CA SER A 120 -25.33 -6.89 14.60
C SER A 120 -25.10 -6.01 13.36
N GLU A 121 -25.41 -4.72 13.45
CA GLU A 121 -25.22 -3.78 12.36
C GLU A 121 -23.73 -3.47 12.12
N ILE A 122 -22.90 -3.34 13.17
CA ILE A 122 -21.46 -3.22 13.05
C ILE A 122 -20.88 -4.41 12.27
N ASN A 123 -21.25 -5.63 12.65
CA ASN A 123 -20.82 -6.83 11.93
C ASN A 123 -21.28 -6.81 10.47
N ARG A 124 -22.53 -6.40 10.21
CA ARG A 124 -23.07 -6.30 8.84
C ARG A 124 -22.26 -5.30 8.00
N ILE A 125 -21.89 -4.14 8.55
CA ILE A 125 -21.07 -3.14 7.86
C ILE A 125 -19.66 -3.70 7.61
N ALA A 126 -19.05 -4.33 8.60
CA ALA A 126 -17.74 -4.96 8.46
C ALA A 126 -17.72 -6.01 7.34
N ASP A 127 -18.77 -6.81 7.22
CA ASP A 127 -18.94 -7.82 6.18
C ASP A 127 -19.31 -7.25 4.81
N SER A 128 -20.05 -6.14 4.76
CA SER A 128 -20.59 -5.58 3.51
C SER A 128 -19.64 -4.58 2.85
N ALA A 129 -18.77 -3.92 3.63
CA ALA A 129 -17.84 -2.93 3.11
C ALA A 129 -16.83 -3.56 2.16
N ASN A 130 -16.95 -3.26 0.87
CA ASN A 130 -16.06 -3.79 -0.15
C ASN A 130 -15.74 -2.73 -1.23
N PHE A 131 -14.61 -2.90 -1.88
CA PHE A 131 -14.19 -2.15 -3.05
C PHE A 131 -13.82 -3.14 -4.16
N ASN A 132 -14.57 -3.14 -5.25
CA ASN A 132 -14.38 -4.07 -6.37
C ASN A 132 -14.30 -5.56 -5.92
N GLY A 133 -15.14 -5.97 -4.96
CA GLY A 133 -15.16 -7.33 -4.42
C GLY A 133 -14.09 -7.64 -3.36
N ILE A 134 -13.18 -6.71 -3.10
CA ILE A 134 -12.19 -6.83 -2.02
C ILE A 134 -12.86 -6.32 -0.75
N LYS A 135 -12.99 -7.18 0.25
CA LYS A 135 -13.51 -6.78 1.56
C LYS A 135 -12.49 -5.93 2.30
N LEU A 136 -12.96 -4.86 2.97
CA LEU A 136 -12.09 -3.86 3.55
C LEU A 136 -11.96 -3.99 5.07
N LEU A 137 -13.05 -4.31 5.78
CA LEU A 137 -13.16 -4.24 7.23
C LEU A 137 -13.23 -5.62 7.92
N ASP A 138 -13.17 -6.70 7.16
CA ASP A 138 -13.27 -8.08 7.66
C ASP A 138 -11.91 -8.65 8.15
N GLY A 139 -10.86 -7.83 8.20
CA GLY A 139 -9.52 -8.27 8.59
C GLY A 139 -8.75 -9.00 7.50
N SER A 140 -9.34 -9.26 6.32
CA SER A 140 -8.65 -9.92 5.21
C SER A 140 -7.44 -9.13 4.69
N MET A 141 -7.43 -7.82 4.89
CA MET A 141 -6.32 -6.92 4.57
C MET A 141 -5.42 -6.60 5.77
N SER A 142 -5.72 -7.15 6.95
CA SER A 142 -4.95 -6.87 8.15
C SER A 142 -3.58 -7.54 8.11
N ALA A 143 -2.53 -6.75 8.36
CA ALA A 143 -1.21 -7.29 8.68
C ALA A 143 -1.13 -7.76 10.15
N THR A 144 -2.18 -7.51 10.93
CA THR A 144 -2.20 -7.74 12.37
C THR A 144 -2.77 -9.11 12.69
N ALA A 145 -1.98 -9.98 13.30
CA ALA A 145 -2.46 -11.24 13.87
C ALA A 145 -3.02 -10.98 15.27
N VAL A 146 -4.32 -11.12 15.45
CA VAL A 146 -4.94 -11.09 16.78
C VAL A 146 -4.82 -12.48 17.39
N THR A 147 -4.04 -12.63 18.44
CA THR A 147 -3.93 -13.88 19.19
C THR A 147 -4.61 -13.73 20.54
N LYS A 148 -5.83 -14.26 20.68
CA LYS A 148 -6.48 -14.37 21.99
C LYS A 148 -5.88 -15.53 22.77
N LEU A 149 -5.25 -15.24 23.88
CA LEU A 149 -4.84 -16.23 24.87
C LEU A 149 -6.00 -16.39 25.88
N SER A 150 -6.89 -17.34 25.63
CA SER A 150 -7.92 -17.73 26.60
C SER A 150 -7.77 -19.20 26.93
N GLY A 151 -7.61 -19.52 28.20
CA GLY A 151 -7.51 -20.91 28.64
C GLY A 151 -7.68 -21.05 30.13
N SER A 152 -8.26 -22.18 30.57
CA SER A 152 -8.29 -22.60 31.94
C SER A 152 -7.28 -23.71 32.09
N ALA A 153 -6.22 -23.48 32.87
CA ALA A 153 -5.28 -24.56 33.20
C ALA A 153 -5.93 -25.52 34.22
N THR A 154 -5.85 -26.81 33.98
CA THR A 154 -6.49 -27.89 34.77
C THR A 154 -5.89 -28.11 36.16
N ALA A 155 -5.09 -27.20 36.65
CA ALA A 155 -4.63 -27.20 38.04
C ALA A 155 -5.30 -26.02 38.76
N SER A 156 -6.54 -26.25 39.25
CA SER A 156 -7.23 -25.45 40.30
C SER A 156 -7.08 -23.93 40.19
N LYS A 157 -7.92 -23.25 39.39
CA LYS A 157 -8.21 -21.81 39.47
C LYS A 157 -7.19 -20.81 38.85
N ALA A 158 -6.44 -21.15 37.83
CA ALA A 158 -5.76 -20.11 37.04
C ALA A 158 -6.64 -19.69 35.85
N GLY A 159 -7.09 -18.49 35.85
CA GLY A 159 -7.78 -17.87 34.72
C GLY A 159 -6.77 -17.04 33.88
N VAL A 160 -6.69 -17.28 32.58
CA VAL A 160 -5.94 -16.43 31.67
C VAL A 160 -6.94 -15.79 30.72
N ASN A 161 -7.06 -14.49 30.79
CA ASN A 161 -7.88 -13.71 29.87
C ASN A 161 -7.08 -12.50 29.38
N VAL A 162 -6.24 -12.75 28.40
CA VAL A 162 -5.36 -11.75 27.80
C VAL A 162 -5.43 -11.87 26.28
N SER A 163 -5.70 -10.80 25.62
CA SER A 163 -5.60 -10.68 24.16
C SER A 163 -4.34 -9.90 23.81
N ILE A 164 -3.48 -10.47 22.97
CA ILE A 164 -2.26 -9.83 22.50
C ILE A 164 -2.43 -9.56 21.02
N MET A 165 -2.37 -8.30 20.63
CA MET A 165 -2.37 -7.86 19.24
C MET A 165 -0.93 -7.51 18.86
N ALA A 166 -0.41 -8.20 17.85
CA ALA A 166 0.90 -7.91 17.29
C ALA A 166 0.83 -7.95 15.77
N ASP A 167 1.60 -7.07 15.14
CA ASP A 167 1.70 -7.06 13.69
C ASP A 167 2.45 -8.32 13.20
N SER A 168 1.94 -8.94 12.13
CA SER A 168 2.68 -10.03 11.48
C SER A 168 3.88 -9.48 10.73
N VAL A 169 5.00 -10.18 10.82
CA VAL A 169 6.23 -9.76 10.18
C VAL A 169 6.33 -10.39 8.79
N ILE A 170 6.61 -9.58 7.80
CA ILE A 170 6.88 -10.02 6.44
C ILE A 170 8.37 -9.81 6.19
N ASP A 171 9.09 -10.91 5.90
CA ASP A 171 10.52 -10.83 5.58
C ASP A 171 10.75 -10.15 4.21
N SER A 172 12.02 -9.82 3.92
CA SER A 172 12.44 -9.21 2.65
C SER A 172 12.12 -10.05 1.42
N ALA A 173 11.81 -11.35 1.59
CA ALA A 173 11.39 -12.28 0.55
C ALA A 173 9.85 -12.33 0.38
N GLY A 174 9.08 -11.51 1.13
CA GLY A 174 7.62 -11.50 1.08
C GLY A 174 6.94 -12.65 1.83
N LYS A 175 7.71 -13.44 2.59
CA LYS A 175 7.18 -14.53 3.40
C LYS A 175 6.67 -13.97 4.72
N ARG A 176 5.40 -14.21 5.01
CA ARG A 176 4.76 -13.85 6.28
C ARG A 176 5.17 -14.85 7.37
N THR A 177 5.59 -14.33 8.51
CA THR A 177 5.80 -15.10 9.75
C THR A 177 4.75 -14.64 10.77
N ASP A 178 3.83 -15.54 11.11
CA ASP A 178 2.82 -15.27 12.14
C ASP A 178 3.46 -15.43 13.52
N LEU A 179 3.20 -14.49 14.41
CA LEU A 179 3.70 -14.54 15.78
C LEU A 179 2.78 -15.44 16.62
N GLU A 180 3.33 -16.51 17.19
CA GLU A 180 2.62 -17.43 18.09
C GLU A 180 3.04 -17.12 19.54
N PHE A 181 2.11 -16.59 20.34
CA PHE A 181 2.37 -16.27 21.73
C PHE A 181 2.10 -17.48 22.64
N LYS A 182 3.08 -17.83 23.46
CA LYS A 182 2.97 -18.91 24.46
C LYS A 182 3.25 -18.33 25.84
N LEU A 183 2.39 -18.62 26.81
CA LEU A 183 2.57 -18.21 28.18
C LEU A 183 3.18 -19.37 28.99
N ALA A 184 4.29 -19.12 29.65
CA ALA A 184 4.92 -20.06 30.55
C ALA A 184 5.04 -19.44 31.94
N VAL A 185 4.76 -20.21 32.99
CA VAL A 185 4.95 -19.75 34.37
C VAL A 185 6.24 -20.38 34.90
N ALA A 186 7.17 -19.54 35.35
CA ALA A 186 8.42 -20.02 35.93
C ALA A 186 8.23 -20.38 37.38
N SER A 187 8.85 -21.49 37.79
CA SER A 187 8.96 -21.89 39.21
C SER A 187 9.96 -21.00 40.01
N SER A 188 10.69 -20.15 39.32
CA SER A 188 11.64 -19.18 39.88
C SER A 188 11.26 -17.75 39.52
N ASN A 189 11.81 -16.79 40.22
CA ASN A 189 11.51 -15.34 40.09
C ASN A 189 11.95 -14.72 38.74
N SER A 190 12.15 -15.51 37.67
CA SER A 190 12.57 -15.00 36.38
C SER A 190 11.38 -14.68 35.49
N THR A 191 11.25 -13.44 35.11
CA THR A 191 10.29 -12.94 34.13
C THR A 191 11.04 -12.59 32.85
N GLY A 192 10.43 -12.83 31.69
CA GLY A 192 11.03 -12.43 30.42
C GLY A 192 10.23 -12.86 29.24
N VAL A 193 10.53 -12.27 28.10
CA VAL A 193 9.93 -12.63 26.81
C VAL A 193 11.05 -13.06 25.87
N LYS A 194 10.90 -14.25 25.33
CA LYS A 194 11.85 -14.87 24.41
C LYS A 194 11.21 -15.05 23.03
N VAL A 195 11.85 -14.53 21.99
CA VAL A 195 11.40 -14.63 20.61
C VAL A 195 12.29 -15.58 19.82
N LYS A 196 11.69 -16.55 19.13
CA LYS A 196 12.38 -17.49 18.25
C LYS A 196 12.21 -17.09 16.79
N LYS A 197 13.11 -17.58 15.93
CA LYS A 197 13.09 -17.35 14.48
C LYS A 197 11.82 -17.89 13.79
N ASP A 198 11.16 -18.88 14.34
CA ASP A 198 9.91 -19.46 13.84
C ASP A 198 8.64 -18.62 14.13
N GLY A 199 8.81 -17.45 14.77
CA GLY A 199 7.70 -16.59 15.20
C GLY A 199 7.12 -16.96 16.56
N THR A 200 7.65 -17.99 17.25
CA THR A 200 7.19 -18.37 18.59
C THR A 200 7.70 -17.38 19.63
N VAL A 201 6.78 -16.68 20.32
CA VAL A 201 7.04 -15.75 21.40
C VAL A 201 6.65 -16.40 22.73
N THR A 202 7.63 -16.72 23.59
CA THR A 202 7.39 -17.30 24.90
C THR A 202 7.45 -16.22 25.98
N ILE A 203 6.31 -15.92 26.59
CA ILE A 203 6.19 -14.99 27.72
C ILE A 203 6.34 -15.80 29.00
N THR A 204 7.41 -15.59 29.76
CA THR A 204 7.64 -16.22 31.05
C THR A 204 7.26 -15.24 32.14
N VAL A 205 6.29 -15.60 32.97
CA VAL A 205 5.87 -14.81 34.13
C VAL A 205 6.31 -15.50 35.42
N ALA A 206 6.85 -14.73 36.35
CA ALA A 206 7.18 -15.24 37.67
C ALA A 206 5.91 -15.46 38.48
N TYR A 207 5.99 -16.38 39.45
CA TYR A 207 4.96 -16.56 40.44
C TYR A 207 4.81 -15.28 41.29
N LYS A 208 3.57 -14.76 41.43
CA LYS A 208 3.27 -13.58 42.25
C LYS A 208 2.09 -13.91 43.18
N ASP A 209 2.32 -13.74 44.50
CA ASP A 209 1.28 -14.03 45.49
C ASP A 209 0.08 -13.08 45.33
N LYS A 210 -1.11 -13.64 45.34
CA LYS A 210 -2.45 -13.05 45.47
C LYS A 210 -3.01 -12.24 44.28
N ASP A 211 -2.25 -11.39 43.58
CA ASP A 211 -2.83 -10.42 42.63
C ASP A 211 -2.65 -10.78 41.18
N GLY A 212 -1.92 -11.85 40.85
CA GLY A 212 -1.63 -12.23 39.44
C GLY A 212 -0.81 -11.19 38.69
N HIS A 213 -0.72 -11.35 37.37
CA HIS A 213 -0.12 -10.37 36.46
C HIS A 213 -1.22 -9.64 35.69
N THR A 214 -1.20 -8.32 35.75
CA THR A 214 -2.15 -7.50 34.96
C THR A 214 -1.75 -7.46 33.49
N ALA A 215 -2.67 -7.03 32.63
CA ALA A 215 -2.35 -6.80 31.21
C ALA A 215 -1.19 -5.80 31.04
N ALA A 216 -1.11 -4.79 31.92
CA ALA A 216 -0.02 -3.82 31.93
C ALA A 216 1.34 -4.43 32.28
N ASP A 217 1.39 -5.40 33.20
CA ASP A 217 2.63 -6.12 33.53
C ASP A 217 3.13 -6.94 32.33
N ILE A 218 2.20 -7.59 31.61
CA ILE A 218 2.52 -8.36 30.41
C ILE A 218 2.97 -7.43 29.28
N GLN A 219 2.34 -6.29 29.11
CA GLN A 219 2.75 -5.25 28.16
C GLN A 219 4.18 -4.78 28.45
N ALA A 220 4.50 -4.53 29.71
CA ALA A 220 5.85 -4.12 30.12
C ALA A 220 6.91 -5.22 29.89
N LEU A 221 6.51 -6.49 29.95
CA LEU A 221 7.39 -7.61 29.62
C LEU A 221 7.62 -7.73 28.11
N LEU A 222 6.59 -7.55 27.28
CA LEU A 222 6.71 -7.56 25.82
C LEU A 222 7.63 -6.44 25.33
N ALA A 223 7.57 -5.26 25.93
CA ALA A 223 8.47 -4.16 25.60
C ALA A 223 9.97 -4.50 25.82
N LYS A 224 10.27 -5.49 26.66
CA LYS A 224 11.63 -5.99 26.95
C LYS A 224 11.98 -7.30 26.24
N ALA A 225 11.26 -7.67 25.17
CA ALA A 225 11.48 -8.91 24.43
C ALA A 225 12.91 -9.03 23.89
N VAL A 226 13.49 -10.21 24.02
CA VAL A 226 14.86 -10.53 23.60
C VAL A 226 14.85 -11.71 22.63
N ALA A 227 15.66 -11.62 21.57
CA ALA A 227 15.89 -12.72 20.64
C ALA A 227 16.66 -13.87 21.33
N VAL A 228 16.24 -15.10 21.11
CA VAL A 228 16.93 -16.30 21.61
C VAL A 228 17.78 -16.92 20.52
N ASP A 229 17.34 -16.85 19.27
CA ASP A 229 18.01 -17.45 18.14
C ASP A 229 18.74 -16.41 17.29
N THR A 230 19.90 -16.77 16.75
CA THR A 230 20.59 -15.98 15.73
C THR A 230 19.77 -16.02 14.44
N GLY A 231 19.18 -14.86 14.05
CA GLY A 231 18.36 -14.71 12.84
C GLY A 231 16.90 -14.33 13.09
N VAL A 232 16.58 -13.90 14.30
CA VAL A 232 15.35 -13.12 14.56
C VAL A 232 15.55 -11.73 13.97
N SER A 233 14.67 -11.30 13.06
CA SER A 233 14.76 -9.98 12.43
C SER A 233 14.41 -8.86 13.43
N ASP A 234 15.01 -7.69 13.25
CA ASP A 234 14.66 -6.51 14.06
C ASP A 234 13.18 -6.12 13.92
N ASP A 235 12.60 -6.37 12.76
CA ASP A 235 11.16 -6.18 12.51
C ASP A 235 10.31 -7.10 13.39
N MET A 236 10.73 -8.35 13.58
CA MET A 236 10.04 -9.31 14.46
C MET A 236 10.12 -8.89 15.92
N LEU A 237 11.26 -8.39 16.37
CA LEU A 237 11.42 -7.86 17.71
C LEU A 237 10.60 -6.58 17.92
N SER A 238 10.55 -5.70 16.93
CA SER A 238 9.76 -4.47 16.99
C SER A 238 8.26 -4.77 17.01
N ALA A 239 7.78 -5.73 16.21
CA ALA A 239 6.38 -6.16 16.23
C ALA A 239 5.97 -6.74 17.60
N VAL A 240 6.84 -7.53 18.24
CA VAL A 240 6.59 -8.05 19.60
C VAL A 240 6.62 -6.95 20.66
N ARG A 241 7.57 -6.01 20.58
CA ARG A 241 7.68 -4.90 21.54
C ARG A 241 6.54 -3.90 21.44
N ASN A 242 5.99 -3.72 20.24
CA ASN A 242 4.87 -2.82 19.97
C ASN A 242 3.51 -3.53 20.09
N ALA A 243 3.49 -4.82 20.42
CA ALA A 243 2.25 -5.56 20.62
C ALA A 243 1.41 -4.95 21.74
N THR A 244 0.10 -4.84 21.50
CA THR A 244 -0.85 -4.29 22.48
C THR A 244 -1.48 -5.41 23.27
N VAL A 245 -1.53 -5.29 24.60
CA VAL A 245 -2.11 -6.28 25.50
C VAL A 245 -3.39 -5.74 26.12
N THR A 246 -4.49 -6.43 25.92
CA THR A 246 -5.81 -6.12 26.50
C THR A 246 -6.34 -7.31 27.27
N GLY A 247 -7.17 -7.07 28.30
CA GLY A 247 -7.80 -8.13 29.08
C GLY A 247 -7.63 -7.94 30.58
N THR A 248 -8.19 -8.87 31.36
CA THR A 248 -8.18 -8.81 32.85
C THR A 248 -6.88 -9.32 33.47
N GLY A 249 -5.95 -9.86 32.66
CA GLY A 249 -4.66 -10.34 33.14
C GLY A 249 -4.62 -11.87 33.36
N VAL A 250 -3.55 -12.31 34.01
CA VAL A 250 -3.27 -13.72 34.32
C VAL A 250 -3.27 -13.91 35.81
N SER A 251 -4.23 -14.67 36.36
CA SER A 251 -4.19 -15.10 37.74
C SER A 251 -3.39 -16.40 37.85
N VAL A 252 -2.32 -16.38 38.65
CA VAL A 252 -1.49 -17.56 38.92
C VAL A 252 -1.82 -18.07 40.30
N PRO A 253 -2.34 -19.30 40.48
CA PRO A 253 -2.74 -19.84 41.76
C PRO A 253 -1.51 -20.15 42.65
N THR A 254 -1.78 -20.17 43.96
CA THR A 254 -0.82 -20.41 45.05
C THR A 254 0.11 -21.58 44.83
N LYS A 255 1.36 -21.44 45.34
CA LYS A 255 2.43 -22.41 45.36
C LYS A 255 1.99 -23.77 45.89
N SER A 256 1.64 -24.69 44.99
CA SER A 256 1.54 -26.11 45.32
C SER A 256 2.84 -26.79 44.93
N SER A 257 3.43 -27.46 45.88
CA SER A 257 4.69 -28.22 45.81
C SER A 257 4.51 -29.52 44.98
N ALA A 258 4.17 -29.42 43.73
CA ALA A 258 4.25 -30.53 42.83
C ALA A 258 4.57 -29.99 41.45
N THR A 259 5.50 -30.59 40.80
CA THR A 259 5.92 -30.41 39.42
C THR A 259 4.72 -30.12 38.49
N ALA A 260 4.23 -28.89 38.50
CA ALA A 260 3.21 -28.47 37.56
C ALA A 260 3.93 -28.36 36.22
N THR A 261 3.86 -29.38 35.42
CA THR A 261 4.10 -29.32 33.99
C THR A 261 3.04 -28.38 33.44
N TRP A 262 3.37 -27.11 33.37
CA TRP A 262 2.55 -26.14 32.68
C TRP A 262 2.59 -26.52 31.21
N THR A 263 1.56 -27.23 30.79
CA THR A 263 1.29 -27.37 29.37
C THR A 263 1.26 -25.96 28.80
N THR A 264 2.16 -25.68 27.86
CA THR A 264 2.09 -24.53 26.98
C THR A 264 0.62 -24.28 26.69
N LEU A 265 0.04 -23.18 27.20
CA LEU A 265 -1.24 -22.72 26.71
C LEU A 265 -0.98 -22.41 25.24
N ALA A 266 -1.32 -23.37 24.39
CA ALA A 266 -1.37 -23.11 22.98
C ALA A 266 -2.34 -21.93 22.82
N ALA A 267 -1.86 -20.85 22.26
CA ALA A 267 -2.73 -19.80 21.82
C ALA A 267 -3.84 -20.47 21.04
N THR A 268 -5.07 -20.45 21.56
CA THR A 268 -6.21 -20.83 20.76
C THR A 268 -6.25 -19.74 19.70
N LYS A 269 -5.62 -20.03 18.55
CA LYS A 269 -5.79 -19.25 17.35
C LYS A 269 -7.30 -19.16 17.20
N ASN A 270 -7.86 -17.98 17.43
CA ASN A 270 -9.29 -17.80 17.24
C ASN A 270 -9.52 -17.90 15.73
N THR A 271 -9.74 -19.14 15.28
CA THR A 271 -10.05 -19.49 13.91
C THR A 271 -11.54 -19.28 13.62
N THR A 272 -12.09 -18.17 14.05
CA THR A 272 -13.27 -17.64 13.37
C THR A 272 -12.76 -16.80 12.22
N THR A 273 -12.55 -17.47 11.12
CA THR A 273 -11.98 -17.14 9.83
C THR A 273 -10.45 -17.14 9.80
N PRO A 274 -9.84 -18.06 9.01
CA PRO A 274 -8.44 -17.95 8.64
C PRO A 274 -8.35 -16.87 7.54
N ASN A 275 -8.59 -15.63 7.89
CA ASN A 275 -8.22 -14.56 7.00
C ASN A 275 -6.70 -14.46 7.10
N ASN A 276 -6.04 -15.08 6.14
CA ASN A 276 -4.65 -14.87 5.80
C ASN A 276 -4.51 -13.40 5.35
N GLY A 277 -4.76 -12.46 6.27
CA GLY A 277 -4.77 -11.03 6.02
C GLY A 277 -3.48 -10.65 5.33
N LYS A 278 -3.56 -10.39 4.04
CA LYS A 278 -2.44 -9.90 3.26
C LYS A 278 -2.74 -8.44 2.95
N PRO A 279 -1.89 -7.51 3.42
CA PRO A 279 -2.08 -6.11 3.07
C PRO A 279 -2.13 -5.97 1.56
N LEU A 280 -3.03 -5.15 1.08
CA LEU A 280 -3.14 -4.85 -0.34
C LEU A 280 -1.89 -4.10 -0.77
N THR A 281 -1.25 -4.56 -1.82
CA THR A 281 -0.07 -3.91 -2.37
C THR A 281 -0.51 -3.07 -3.57
N LEU A 282 -0.37 -1.76 -3.46
CA LEU A 282 -0.58 -0.80 -4.54
C LEU A 282 0.75 -0.55 -5.24
N GLN A 283 0.79 -0.72 -6.55
CA GLN A 283 1.94 -0.38 -7.38
C GLN A 283 1.87 1.13 -7.71
N ILE A 284 2.71 1.92 -7.05
CA ILE A 284 2.75 3.39 -7.13
C ILE A 284 4.01 3.92 -7.82
N GLY A 285 4.67 3.10 -8.61
CA GLY A 285 5.84 3.47 -9.40
C GLY A 285 5.99 2.60 -10.64
N ASP A 286 6.92 2.96 -11.51
CA ASP A 286 7.17 2.37 -12.83
C ASP A 286 7.99 1.07 -12.79
N THR A 287 8.58 0.73 -11.62
CA THR A 287 9.41 -0.49 -11.46
C THR A 287 8.83 -1.42 -10.40
N SER A 288 9.27 -2.68 -10.42
CA SER A 288 8.85 -3.72 -9.46
C SER A 288 9.53 -3.63 -8.09
N ASP A 289 10.35 -2.62 -7.85
CA ASP A 289 11.07 -2.44 -6.61
C ASP A 289 10.13 -2.18 -5.42
N SER A 290 10.56 -2.59 -4.24
CA SER A 290 9.75 -2.51 -3.01
C SER A 290 9.38 -1.07 -2.61
N PHE A 291 10.20 -0.07 -2.97
CA PHE A 291 9.91 1.35 -2.72
C PHE A 291 8.82 1.91 -3.64
N ASN A 292 8.54 1.25 -4.77
CA ASN A 292 7.45 1.57 -5.69
C ASN A 292 6.13 0.86 -5.33
N GLN A 293 6.10 0.18 -4.19
CA GLN A 293 4.94 -0.54 -3.69
C GLN A 293 4.51 0.04 -2.34
N LEU A 294 3.25 0.46 -2.25
CA LEU A 294 2.63 0.86 -1.00
C LEU A 294 1.72 -0.26 -0.51
N ARG A 295 1.94 -0.70 0.72
CA ARG A 295 1.09 -1.68 1.37
C ARG A 295 0.03 -0.97 2.20
N VAL A 296 -1.23 -1.28 1.92
CA VAL A 296 -2.40 -0.78 2.65
C VAL A 296 -2.98 -1.95 3.42
N GLY A 297 -2.97 -1.84 4.76
CA GLY A 297 -3.60 -2.81 5.65
C GLY A 297 -4.71 -2.14 6.44
N ILE A 298 -5.87 -2.79 6.52
CA ILE A 298 -7.01 -2.34 7.32
C ILE A 298 -7.29 -3.43 8.34
N ARG A 299 -7.38 -3.04 9.60
CA ARG A 299 -7.65 -3.97 10.70
C ARG A 299 -9.11 -4.40 10.69
N ASP A 300 -9.37 -5.58 11.27
CA ASP A 300 -10.71 -6.11 11.49
C ASP A 300 -11.51 -5.19 12.41
N CYS A 301 -12.73 -4.86 12.00
CA CYS A 301 -13.64 -3.99 12.76
C CYS A 301 -14.94 -4.71 13.19
N HIS A 302 -14.95 -6.05 13.19
CA HIS A 302 -16.06 -6.81 13.77
C HIS A 302 -16.14 -6.61 15.28
N VAL A 303 -17.32 -6.82 15.83
CA VAL A 303 -17.61 -6.76 17.27
C VAL A 303 -16.65 -7.63 18.09
N ASP A 304 -16.19 -8.75 17.52
CA ASP A 304 -15.23 -9.65 18.16
C ASP A 304 -13.82 -9.02 18.24
N ALA A 305 -13.36 -8.37 17.16
CA ALA A 305 -12.10 -7.67 17.14
C ALA A 305 -12.09 -6.42 18.04
N LEU A 306 -13.25 -5.81 18.24
CA LEU A 306 -13.46 -4.67 19.14
C LEU A 306 -13.63 -5.08 20.62
N ASP A 307 -13.58 -6.38 20.96
CA ASP A 307 -13.81 -6.94 22.32
C ASP A 307 -15.19 -6.59 22.91
N LEU A 308 -16.20 -6.44 22.06
CA LEU A 308 -17.58 -6.11 22.44
C LEU A 308 -18.54 -7.31 22.44
N THR A 309 -18.09 -8.52 22.07
CA THR A 309 -18.93 -9.71 21.92
C THR A 309 -19.65 -10.04 23.24
N ASP A 310 -18.91 -10.12 24.35
CA ASP A 310 -19.46 -10.47 25.67
C ASP A 310 -19.93 -9.24 26.47
N MET A 311 -19.96 -8.07 25.86
CA MET A 311 -20.39 -6.84 26.51
C MET A 311 -21.90 -6.85 26.75
N LYS A 312 -22.31 -6.59 28.00
CA LYS A 312 -23.71 -6.49 28.44
C LYS A 312 -23.90 -5.19 29.22
N ILE A 313 -25.09 -4.62 29.09
CA ILE A 313 -25.53 -3.43 29.82
C ILE A 313 -26.83 -3.69 30.60
N GLY A 314 -27.20 -4.97 30.80
CA GLY A 314 -28.45 -5.37 31.44
C GLY A 314 -28.52 -5.17 32.93
N ASP A 315 -27.41 -4.88 33.58
CA ASP A 315 -27.28 -4.50 35.00
C ASP A 315 -26.30 -3.33 35.17
N GLN A 316 -26.39 -2.60 36.28
CA GLN A 316 -25.63 -1.38 36.50
C GLN A 316 -24.11 -1.61 36.50
N ASP A 317 -23.64 -2.68 37.16
CA ASP A 317 -22.20 -2.99 37.26
C ASP A 317 -21.60 -3.40 35.90
N SER A 318 -22.36 -4.15 35.10
CA SER A 318 -21.95 -4.53 33.75
C SER A 318 -21.95 -3.33 32.81
N ALA A 319 -22.91 -2.42 32.95
CA ALA A 319 -22.96 -1.18 32.17
C ALA A 319 -21.75 -0.29 32.45
N ALA A 320 -21.34 -0.15 33.73
CA ALA A 320 -20.15 0.61 34.09
C ALA A 320 -18.87 0.02 33.44
N LYS A 321 -18.71 -1.31 33.43
CA LYS A 321 -17.59 -2.00 32.76
C LYS A 321 -17.65 -1.89 31.23
N ALA A 322 -18.87 -1.84 30.67
CA ALA A 322 -19.09 -1.69 29.24
C ALA A 322 -18.59 -0.33 28.72
N LEU A 323 -18.67 0.72 29.51
CA LEU A 323 -18.17 2.06 29.14
C LEU A 323 -16.67 2.05 28.79
N ASP A 324 -15.85 1.34 29.58
CA ASP A 324 -14.40 1.26 29.32
C ASP A 324 -14.11 0.45 28.06
N LYS A 325 -14.89 -0.63 27.81
CA LYS A 325 -14.75 -1.42 26.59
C LYS A 325 -15.13 -0.63 25.34
N ILE A 326 -16.24 0.12 25.41
CA ILE A 326 -16.68 0.94 24.28
C ILE A 326 -15.67 2.06 24.01
N LYS A 327 -15.12 2.72 25.04
CA LYS A 327 -14.03 3.71 24.87
C LYS A 327 -12.81 3.10 24.17
N SER A 328 -12.44 1.89 24.55
CA SER A 328 -11.33 1.17 23.92
C SER A 328 -11.62 0.86 22.45
N ALA A 329 -12.85 0.46 22.13
CA ALA A 329 -13.30 0.24 20.75
C ALA A 329 -13.31 1.53 19.92
N ILE A 330 -13.77 2.65 20.49
CA ILE A 330 -13.74 3.97 19.86
C ILE A 330 -12.29 4.38 19.54
N ASN A 331 -11.38 4.20 20.50
CA ASN A 331 -9.96 4.49 20.29
C ASN A 331 -9.37 3.60 19.20
N TYR A 332 -9.72 2.32 19.16
CA TYR A 332 -9.28 1.39 18.13
C TYR A 332 -9.73 1.83 16.73
N VAL A 333 -11.02 2.16 16.56
CA VAL A 333 -11.55 2.64 15.27
C VAL A 333 -10.90 3.97 14.89
N SER A 334 -10.67 4.87 15.85
CA SER A 334 -9.99 6.15 15.62
C SER A 334 -8.54 5.96 15.15
N ASP A 335 -7.81 4.99 15.72
CA ASP A 335 -6.45 4.64 15.28
C ASP A 335 -6.43 4.09 13.86
N VAL A 336 -7.38 3.20 13.51
CA VAL A 336 -7.53 2.70 12.14
C VAL A 336 -7.81 3.86 11.16
N ARG A 337 -8.73 4.77 11.50
CA ARG A 337 -9.00 5.95 10.67
C ARG A 337 -7.79 6.86 10.54
N GLY A 338 -7.04 7.05 11.63
CA GLY A 338 -5.79 7.82 11.62
C GLY A 338 -4.75 7.25 10.66
N THR A 339 -4.60 5.91 10.65
CA THR A 339 -3.67 5.23 9.72
C THR A 339 -4.13 5.32 8.27
N LEU A 340 -5.44 5.26 8.01
CA LEU A 340 -6.01 5.46 6.68
C LEU A 340 -5.80 6.89 6.18
N GLY A 341 -6.05 7.90 7.02
CA GLY A 341 -5.79 9.31 6.69
C GLY A 341 -4.31 9.59 6.41
N ALA A 342 -3.40 9.00 7.19
CA ALA A 342 -1.98 9.08 6.92
C ALA A 342 -1.60 8.42 5.58
N THR A 343 -2.24 7.30 5.24
CA THR A 343 -2.04 6.60 3.97
C THR A 343 -2.53 7.43 2.79
N GLN A 344 -3.68 8.07 2.92
CA GLN A 344 -4.22 8.99 1.92
C GLN A 344 -3.26 10.15 1.67
N ASN A 345 -2.79 10.84 2.71
CA ASN A 345 -1.81 11.92 2.58
C ASN A 345 -0.52 11.46 1.86
N ARG A 346 -0.05 10.24 2.16
CA ARG A 346 1.11 9.66 1.48
C ARG A 346 0.85 9.43 -0.01
N LEU A 347 -0.34 8.94 -0.37
CA LEU A 347 -0.74 8.75 -1.76
C LEU A 347 -0.84 10.08 -2.51
N ASP A 348 -1.41 11.13 -1.90
CA ASP A 348 -1.48 12.48 -2.46
C ASP A 348 -0.08 13.06 -2.73
N HIS A 349 0.84 12.94 -1.78
CA HIS A 349 2.23 13.35 -1.99
C HIS A 349 2.94 12.53 -3.06
N THR A 350 2.63 11.24 -3.16
CA THR A 350 3.17 10.37 -4.21
C THR A 350 2.67 10.80 -5.59
N ILE A 351 1.36 11.07 -5.75
CA ILE A 351 0.79 11.56 -7.01
C ILE A 351 1.48 12.86 -7.45
N ASN A 352 1.64 13.82 -6.53
CA ASN A 352 2.32 15.07 -6.83
C ASN A 352 3.77 14.85 -7.29
N ASN A 353 4.50 13.96 -6.62
CA ASN A 353 5.88 13.63 -7.00
C ASN A 353 5.94 12.94 -8.37
N LEU A 354 5.06 11.95 -8.61
CA LEU A 354 4.97 11.26 -9.89
C LEU A 354 4.61 12.20 -11.04
N SER A 355 3.73 13.18 -10.80
CA SER A 355 3.37 14.21 -11.79
C SER A 355 4.57 15.06 -12.19
N VAL A 356 5.34 15.56 -11.20
CA VAL A 356 6.56 16.35 -11.47
C VAL A 356 7.61 15.49 -12.19
N MET A 357 7.76 14.22 -11.80
CA MET A 357 8.70 13.31 -12.45
C MET A 357 8.29 13.03 -13.90
N GLN A 358 6.99 12.80 -14.16
CA GLN A 358 6.44 12.60 -15.48
C GLN A 358 6.68 13.83 -16.38
N GLU A 359 6.40 15.05 -15.87
CA GLU A 359 6.62 16.29 -16.59
C GLU A 359 8.10 16.48 -16.96
N ASN A 360 9.01 16.25 -16.03
CA ASN A 360 10.46 16.36 -16.29
C ASN A 360 10.95 15.34 -17.33
N ILE A 361 10.45 14.10 -17.28
CA ILE A 361 10.82 13.06 -18.26
C ILE A 361 10.22 13.39 -19.62
N GLN A 362 9.01 13.91 -19.68
CA GLN A 362 8.36 14.33 -20.92
C GLN A 362 9.10 15.50 -21.57
N ASP A 363 9.55 16.48 -20.77
CA ASP A 363 10.37 17.61 -21.27
C ASP A 363 11.72 17.12 -21.81
N ALA A 364 12.36 16.19 -21.11
CA ALA A 364 13.59 15.58 -21.57
C ALA A 364 13.40 14.74 -22.87
N GLU A 365 12.28 14.03 -22.98
CA GLU A 365 11.93 13.28 -24.19
C GLU A 365 11.66 14.21 -25.37
N SER A 366 10.93 15.31 -25.13
CA SER A 366 10.66 16.35 -26.12
C SER A 366 11.98 16.94 -26.66
N THR A 367 12.93 17.26 -25.79
CA THR A 367 14.25 17.77 -26.22
C THR A 367 15.01 16.81 -27.13
N ILE A 368 14.83 15.51 -26.96
CA ILE A 368 15.49 14.48 -27.80
C ILE A 368 14.75 14.27 -29.10
N ARG A 369 13.43 14.18 -29.08
CA ARG A 369 12.62 13.68 -30.19
C ARG A 369 11.90 14.76 -30.98
N ASP A 370 11.49 15.85 -30.34
CA ASP A 370 10.70 16.88 -31.03
C ASP A 370 11.57 17.73 -31.96
N THR A 371 10.97 18.21 -33.03
CA THR A 371 11.66 19.09 -33.98
C THR A 371 11.38 20.54 -33.68
N ASP A 372 12.39 21.40 -33.80
CA ASP A 372 12.18 22.83 -33.88
C ASP A 372 11.55 23.18 -35.25
N VAL A 373 10.28 23.55 -35.21
CA VAL A 373 9.50 23.85 -36.42
C VAL A 373 10.09 25.07 -37.15
N ALA A 374 10.64 26.05 -36.43
CA ALA A 374 11.19 27.24 -37.06
C ALA A 374 12.46 26.91 -37.87
N ASP A 375 13.39 26.16 -37.27
CA ASP A 375 14.60 25.71 -37.95
C ASP A 375 14.31 24.77 -39.14
N GLU A 376 13.37 23.83 -38.97
CA GLU A 376 13.02 22.89 -40.02
C GLU A 376 12.28 23.58 -41.19
N MET A 377 11.45 24.60 -40.92
CA MET A 377 10.81 25.43 -41.96
C MET A 377 11.84 26.26 -42.72
N MET A 378 12.86 26.78 -42.06
CA MET A 378 13.99 27.46 -42.76
C MET A 378 14.75 26.48 -43.66
N ALA A 379 15.05 25.29 -43.15
CA ALA A 379 15.68 24.22 -43.92
C ALA A 379 14.85 23.80 -45.12
N TYR A 380 13.53 23.64 -44.94
CA TYR A 380 12.56 23.34 -45.99
C TYR A 380 12.57 24.43 -47.08
N THR A 381 12.43 25.69 -46.69
CA THR A 381 12.41 26.82 -47.65
C THR A 381 13.71 26.91 -48.44
N LYS A 382 14.86 26.73 -47.74
CA LYS A 382 16.18 26.70 -48.36
C LYS A 382 16.27 25.57 -49.43
N ASN A 383 15.86 24.34 -49.07
CA ASN A 383 15.90 23.20 -49.96
C ASN A 383 14.95 23.37 -51.14
N ASN A 384 13.81 24.00 -50.98
CA ASN A 384 12.87 24.33 -52.03
C ASN A 384 13.48 25.32 -53.04
N ILE A 385 14.13 26.38 -52.58
CA ILE A 385 14.84 27.33 -53.43
C ILE A 385 16.00 26.64 -54.17
N LEU A 386 16.75 25.77 -53.48
CA LEU A 386 17.82 25.00 -54.11
C LEU A 386 17.33 24.04 -55.21
N ILE A 387 16.15 23.44 -55.02
CA ILE A 387 15.52 22.59 -56.06
C ILE A 387 15.15 23.43 -57.28
N GLN A 388 14.53 24.59 -57.10
CA GLN A 388 14.20 25.50 -58.18
C GLN A 388 15.46 25.95 -58.93
N SER A 389 16.54 26.30 -58.18
CA SER A 389 17.81 26.65 -58.78
C SER A 389 18.48 25.50 -59.52
N ALA A 390 18.41 24.28 -58.95
CA ALA A 390 18.97 23.08 -59.61
C ALA A 390 18.21 22.73 -60.88
N GLN A 391 16.88 22.89 -60.93
CA GLN A 391 16.08 22.73 -62.14
C GLN A 391 16.50 23.74 -63.23
N ALA A 392 16.66 25.02 -62.89
CA ALA A 392 17.13 26.04 -63.83
C ALA A 392 18.52 25.73 -64.36
N MET A 393 19.44 25.31 -63.47
CA MET A 393 20.82 24.93 -63.86
C MET A 393 20.80 23.64 -64.74
N LEU A 394 19.94 22.70 -64.49
CA LEU A 394 19.78 21.49 -65.31
C LEU A 394 19.24 21.83 -66.68
N ALA A 395 18.28 22.74 -66.80
CA ALA A 395 17.79 23.27 -68.07
C ALA A 395 18.90 23.97 -68.85
N GLN A 396 19.69 24.84 -68.16
CA GLN A 396 20.83 25.53 -68.79
C GLN A 396 21.94 24.55 -69.25
N ALA A 397 22.24 23.53 -68.42
CA ALA A 397 23.23 22.50 -68.75
C ALA A 397 22.85 21.66 -69.96
N ASN A 398 21.53 21.46 -70.18
CA ASN A 398 21.01 20.74 -71.33
C ASN A 398 21.00 21.61 -72.61
N GLN A 399 20.95 22.95 -72.51
CA GLN A 399 21.05 23.88 -73.70
C GLN A 399 22.46 23.97 -74.24
N VAL A 400 23.51 23.82 -73.44
CA VAL A 400 24.89 23.93 -73.89
C VAL A 400 25.26 22.96 -75.03
N PRO A 401 24.95 21.67 -74.99
CA PRO A 401 25.18 20.73 -76.09
C PRO A 401 24.36 21.05 -77.36
N GLN A 402 23.14 21.57 -77.18
CA GLN A 402 22.25 21.95 -78.33
C GLN A 402 22.83 23.19 -79.03
N GLY A 403 23.32 24.19 -78.31
CA GLY A 403 23.97 25.34 -78.95
C GLY A 403 25.24 24.98 -79.75
N VAL A 404 26.00 24.00 -79.21
CA VAL A 404 27.20 23.51 -79.97
C VAL A 404 26.78 22.72 -81.22
N LEU A 405 25.68 21.94 -81.20
CA LEU A 405 25.18 21.25 -82.33
C LEU A 405 24.67 22.21 -83.46
N GLN A 406 24.06 23.34 -83.08
CA GLN A 406 23.65 24.41 -84.00
C GLN A 406 24.83 25.15 -84.61
N LEU A 407 25.98 25.18 -83.99
CA LEU A 407 27.21 25.80 -84.50
C LEU A 407 27.99 24.85 -85.41
N LEU A 408 27.65 23.56 -85.44
CA LEU A 408 28.26 22.51 -86.24
C LEU A 408 27.40 22.14 -87.53
N GLN A 409 26.20 22.69 -87.63
CA GLN A 409 25.37 22.68 -88.81
C GLN A 409 25.61 23.95 -89.61
#